data_d92a8a0009c456fed827770af9cc4c9f
#
_entry.id   d92a8a0009c456fed827770af9cc4c9f
#
_cell.length_a   1.000
_cell.length_b   1.000
_cell.length_c   1.000
_cell.angle_alpha   90.00
_cell.angle_beta   90.00
_cell.angle_gamma   90.00
#
_symmetry.space_group_name_H-M   'P 1'
#
loop_
_entity.id
_entity.type
_entity.pdbx_description
1 polymer ?
#
loop_
_entity_poly.entity_id
_entity_poly.type
_entity_poly.pdbx_seq_one_letter_code
_entity_poly.pdbx_strand_id
1 'polypeptide(L)'
;MAINQTQQVTEALVEAYGIATEKRHEFLTPEHLLAGFLKDKDFWEAYTKCGRSQELENELYDYLNDLGTVPEGLDLKIDFSEQLQELFETAGKTAASAMVDTVQLHHVIYSFFRLEDSYARYYMEKSLDCSVPEFLNSLIAISDSQSGAPEDRLSKYFTPVKPEPAIVGRKEEMDKAFRILCRKRKNNVLLVGGRGVGKTTIARGISHMMESGEVPARLKDDMLIEL
;
A
#
# COMPACT_ATOMS: atom_id res chain seq x y z
N MET A 1 14.90 -15.96 -5.80
CA MET A 1 14.38 -14.91 -6.70
C MET A 1 14.66 -13.58 -6.04
N ALA A 2 15.22 -12.60 -6.74
CA ALA A 2 15.32 -11.25 -6.19
C ALA A 2 13.89 -10.68 -6.10
N ILE A 3 13.45 -10.35 -4.89
CA ILE A 3 12.16 -9.71 -4.66
C ILE A 3 12.36 -8.23 -4.96
N ASN A 4 11.63 -7.70 -5.94
CA ASN A 4 11.62 -6.25 -6.16
C ASN A 4 10.97 -5.59 -4.94
N GLN A 5 11.62 -4.56 -4.40
CA GLN A 5 11.15 -3.83 -3.24
C GLN A 5 11.26 -2.32 -3.45
N THR A 6 10.43 -1.54 -2.77
CA THR A 6 10.49 -0.08 -2.86
C THR A 6 11.77 0.46 -2.23
N GLN A 7 12.10 1.70 -2.58
CA GLN A 7 13.25 2.40 -2.01
C GLN A 7 13.16 2.48 -0.48
N GLN A 8 11.99 2.76 0.09
CA GLN A 8 11.75 2.80 1.54
C GLN A 8 12.14 1.48 2.23
N VAL A 9 11.74 0.33 1.66
CA VAL A 9 12.09 -1.00 2.20
C VAL A 9 13.59 -1.24 2.10
N THR A 10 14.21 -0.80 0.99
CA THR A 10 15.66 -0.93 0.80
C THR A 10 16.43 -0.06 1.81
N GLU A 11 16.03 1.17 2.01
CA GLU A 11 16.63 2.09 2.98
C GLU A 11 16.51 1.55 4.41
N ALA A 12 15.34 1.03 4.80
CA ALA A 12 15.15 0.40 6.10
C ALA A 12 16.05 -0.83 6.30
N LEU A 13 16.28 -1.64 5.26
CA LEU A 13 17.22 -2.75 5.30
C LEU A 13 18.68 -2.29 5.47
N VAL A 14 19.07 -1.22 4.79
CA VAL A 14 20.41 -0.64 4.92
C VAL A 14 20.64 -0.13 6.35
N GLU A 15 19.67 0.57 6.93
CA GLU A 15 19.71 1.02 8.33
C GLU A 15 19.77 -0.17 9.30
N ALA A 16 18.95 -1.19 9.09
CA ALA A 16 18.95 -2.41 9.89
C ALA A 16 20.32 -3.11 9.87
N TYR A 17 20.94 -3.20 8.69
CA TYR A 17 22.27 -3.77 8.52
C TYR A 17 23.35 -2.90 9.21
N GLY A 18 23.20 -1.59 9.14
CA GLY A 18 24.06 -0.63 9.86
C GLY A 18 24.03 -0.87 11.37
N ILE A 19 22.83 -0.99 11.96
CA ILE A 19 22.61 -1.28 13.39
C ILE A 19 23.26 -2.62 13.78
N ALA A 20 23.02 -3.68 12.99
CA ALA A 20 23.58 -5.00 13.27
C ALA A 20 25.13 -4.97 13.18
N THR A 21 25.69 -4.19 12.25
CA THR A 21 27.15 -4.03 12.10
C THR A 21 27.75 -3.28 13.28
N GLU A 22 27.15 -2.15 13.66
CA GLU A 22 27.61 -1.32 14.77
C GLU A 22 27.61 -2.10 16.09
N LYS A 23 26.54 -2.86 16.32
CA LYS A 23 26.38 -3.69 17.53
C LYS A 23 27.07 -5.05 17.46
N ARG A 24 27.70 -5.37 16.33
CA ARG A 24 28.38 -6.65 16.07
C ARG A 24 27.48 -7.86 16.28
N HIS A 25 26.24 -7.79 15.79
CA HIS A 25 25.32 -8.93 15.81
C HIS A 25 25.59 -9.89 14.64
N GLU A 26 25.54 -11.18 14.88
CA GLU A 26 25.77 -12.23 13.88
C GLU A 26 24.58 -12.34 12.89
N PHE A 27 23.37 -12.07 13.38
CA PHE A 27 22.17 -12.19 12.56
C PHE A 27 21.43 -10.86 12.40
N LEU A 28 20.97 -10.62 11.17
CA LEU A 28 19.99 -9.59 10.89
C LEU A 28 18.58 -10.15 11.14
N THR A 29 17.87 -9.59 12.10
CA THR A 29 16.57 -10.09 12.58
C THR A 29 15.43 -9.13 12.22
N PRO A 30 14.15 -9.55 12.34
CA PRO A 30 13.01 -8.65 12.19
C PRO A 30 13.09 -7.40 13.07
N GLU A 31 13.65 -7.51 14.27
CA GLU A 31 13.79 -6.39 15.21
C GLU A 31 14.75 -5.32 14.66
N HIS A 32 15.85 -5.72 13.99
CA HIS A 32 16.72 -4.78 13.28
C HIS A 32 15.97 -4.07 12.15
N LEU A 33 15.18 -4.82 11.36
CA LEU A 33 14.39 -4.25 10.28
C LEU A 33 13.33 -3.27 10.80
N LEU A 34 12.68 -3.60 11.92
CA LEU A 34 11.73 -2.69 12.58
C LEU A 34 12.44 -1.42 13.05
N ALA A 35 13.65 -1.52 13.61
CA ALA A 35 14.46 -0.34 13.98
C ALA A 35 14.82 0.51 12.75
N GLY A 36 15.08 -0.11 11.60
CA GLY A 36 15.24 0.60 10.33
C GLY A 36 13.99 1.37 9.91
N PHE A 37 12.80 0.76 10.06
CA PHE A 37 11.54 1.44 9.76
C PHE A 37 11.20 2.59 10.70
N LEU A 38 11.69 2.60 11.94
CA LEU A 38 11.54 3.76 12.83
C LEU A 38 12.19 5.03 12.28
N LYS A 39 13.14 4.92 11.33
CA LYS A 39 13.75 6.05 10.61
C LYS A 39 12.94 6.47 9.38
N ASP A 40 12.02 5.62 8.90
CA ASP A 40 11.14 5.97 7.79
C ASP A 40 10.05 6.95 8.26
N LYS A 41 9.91 8.04 7.52
CA LYS A 41 8.99 9.14 7.88
C LYS A 41 7.53 8.70 7.86
N ASP A 42 7.14 7.89 6.86
CA ASP A 42 5.75 7.47 6.68
C ASP A 42 5.35 6.48 7.78
N PHE A 43 6.25 5.54 8.09
CA PHE A 43 6.07 4.61 9.21
C PHE A 43 5.97 5.36 10.54
N TRP A 44 6.90 6.27 10.82
CA TRP A 44 6.92 7.04 12.07
C TRP A 44 5.65 7.87 12.25
N GLU A 45 5.21 8.56 11.19
CA GLU A 45 3.98 9.36 11.22
C GLU A 45 2.74 8.50 11.44
N ALA A 46 2.61 7.37 10.72
CA ALA A 46 1.50 6.43 10.90
C ALA A 46 1.48 5.85 12.31
N TYR A 47 2.65 5.45 12.79
CA TYR A 47 2.76 4.83 14.11
C TYR A 47 2.46 5.82 15.24
N THR A 48 2.93 7.05 15.15
CA THR A 48 2.66 8.11 16.13
C THR A 48 1.17 8.48 16.20
N LYS A 49 0.44 8.34 15.10
CA LYS A 49 -1.03 8.55 15.09
C LYS A 49 -1.81 7.41 15.73
N CYS A 50 -1.27 6.21 15.70
CA CYS A 50 -1.96 4.97 16.06
C CYS A 50 -1.39 4.29 17.32
N GLY A 51 -0.34 4.83 17.92
CA GLY A 51 0.33 4.17 19.04
C GLY A 51 1.40 5.03 19.70
N ARG A 52 2.13 4.38 20.60
CA ARG A 52 3.16 5.01 21.43
C ARG A 52 4.55 4.78 20.82
N SER A 53 4.87 5.56 19.77
CA SER A 53 6.08 5.41 18.97
C SER A 53 7.37 5.47 19.79
N GLN A 54 7.45 6.36 20.80
CA GLN A 54 8.62 6.47 21.66
C GLN A 54 8.80 5.26 22.60
N GLU A 55 7.71 4.64 23.04
CA GLU A 55 7.77 3.41 23.85
C GLU A 55 8.27 2.25 22.98
N LEU A 56 7.75 2.11 21.77
CA LEU A 56 8.25 1.12 20.83
C LEU A 56 9.75 1.28 20.55
N GLU A 57 10.18 2.51 20.28
CA GLU A 57 11.60 2.79 20.00
C GLU A 57 12.47 2.40 21.17
N ASN A 58 12.13 2.82 22.39
CA ASN A 58 12.92 2.54 23.59
C ASN A 58 13.02 1.03 23.86
N GLU A 59 11.89 0.32 23.89
CA GLU A 59 11.87 -1.13 24.16
C GLU A 59 12.62 -1.93 23.09
N LEU A 60 12.50 -1.52 21.84
CA LEU A 60 13.19 -2.18 20.73
C LEU A 60 14.71 -2.00 20.81
N TYR A 61 15.18 -0.78 21.10
CA TYR A 61 16.62 -0.54 21.26
C TYR A 61 17.19 -1.19 22.52
N ASP A 62 16.43 -1.24 23.63
CA ASP A 62 16.82 -1.99 24.82
C ASP A 62 17.01 -3.48 24.50
N TYR A 63 16.05 -4.08 23.78
CA TYR A 63 16.17 -5.47 23.31
C TYR A 63 17.40 -5.68 22.41
N LEU A 64 17.63 -4.79 21.44
CA LEU A 64 18.78 -4.88 20.54
C LEU A 64 20.12 -4.69 21.28
N ASN A 65 20.14 -3.96 22.40
CA ASN A 65 21.33 -3.83 23.24
C ASN A 65 21.64 -5.09 24.06
N ASP A 66 20.62 -5.86 24.38
CA ASP A 66 20.75 -7.09 25.17
C ASP A 66 21.08 -8.33 24.32
N LEU A 67 21.06 -8.20 22.97
CA LEU A 67 21.43 -9.29 22.08
C LEU A 67 22.91 -9.65 22.19
N GLY A 68 23.22 -10.94 22.01
CA GLY A 68 24.59 -11.45 21.98
C GLY A 68 25.41 -10.84 20.84
N THR A 69 26.64 -10.46 21.12
CA THR A 69 27.55 -9.80 20.17
C THR A 69 28.73 -10.69 19.80
N VAL A 70 29.23 -10.57 18.58
CA VAL A 70 30.48 -11.20 18.16
C VAL A 70 31.65 -10.48 18.81
N PRO A 71 32.56 -11.21 19.53
CA PRO A 71 33.69 -10.58 20.21
C PRO A 71 34.58 -9.77 19.28
N GLU A 72 35.22 -8.72 19.85
CA GLU A 72 36.23 -7.95 19.12
C GLU A 72 37.41 -8.87 18.72
N GLY A 73 37.87 -8.70 17.47
CA GLY A 73 38.97 -9.51 16.93
C GLY A 73 38.53 -10.74 16.10
N LEU A 74 37.24 -11.08 16.11
CA LEU A 74 36.68 -12.05 15.17
C LEU A 74 36.04 -11.35 13.97
N ASP A 75 36.14 -11.98 12.79
CA ASP A 75 35.48 -11.48 11.59
C ASP A 75 33.98 -11.49 11.77
N LEU A 76 33.34 -10.35 11.52
CA LEU A 76 31.90 -10.22 11.58
C LEU A 76 31.30 -10.61 10.23
N LYS A 77 30.48 -11.65 10.22
CA LYS A 77 29.64 -12.00 9.08
C LYS A 77 28.20 -11.94 9.53
N ILE A 78 27.40 -11.13 8.87
CA ILE A 78 25.99 -10.95 9.22
C ILE A 78 25.15 -11.76 8.21
N ASP A 79 24.45 -12.75 8.71
CA ASP A 79 23.52 -13.56 7.93
C ASP A 79 22.07 -13.18 8.27
N PHE A 80 21.12 -13.40 7.36
CA PHE A 80 19.69 -13.21 7.64
C PHE A 80 19.18 -14.31 8.57
N SER A 81 18.46 -13.94 9.62
CA SER A 81 17.75 -14.90 10.46
C SER A 81 16.63 -15.61 9.68
N GLU A 82 16.27 -16.82 10.10
CA GLU A 82 15.14 -17.57 9.50
C GLU A 82 13.84 -16.76 9.55
N GLN A 83 13.56 -16.09 10.66
CA GLN A 83 12.39 -15.24 10.82
C GLN A 83 12.36 -14.06 9.84
N LEU A 84 13.52 -13.44 9.56
CA LEU A 84 13.59 -12.35 8.59
C LEU A 84 13.35 -12.85 7.16
N GLN A 85 13.84 -14.05 6.85
CA GLN A 85 13.56 -14.69 5.55
C GLN A 85 12.07 -15.00 5.40
N GLU A 86 11.44 -15.58 6.42
CA GLU A 86 9.99 -15.85 6.45
C GLU A 86 9.16 -14.56 6.29
N LEU A 87 9.58 -13.47 6.94
CA LEU A 87 8.95 -12.16 6.82
C LEU A 87 8.91 -11.70 5.37
N PHE A 88 10.07 -11.74 4.67
CA PHE A 88 10.13 -11.32 3.27
C PHE A 88 9.39 -12.27 2.32
N GLU A 89 9.39 -13.57 2.59
CA GLU A 89 8.57 -14.51 1.82
C GLU A 89 7.07 -14.19 1.95
N THR A 90 6.62 -13.88 3.18
CA THR A 90 5.23 -13.51 3.45
C THR A 90 4.88 -12.18 2.78
N ALA A 91 5.77 -11.18 2.85
CA ALA A 91 5.59 -9.91 2.16
C ALA A 91 5.51 -10.07 0.63
N GLY A 92 6.35 -10.92 0.05
CA GLY A 92 6.31 -11.25 -1.38
C GLY A 92 5.01 -11.95 -1.79
N LYS A 93 4.54 -12.91 -1.00
CA LYS A 93 3.25 -13.59 -1.23
C LYS A 93 2.08 -12.61 -1.13
N THR A 94 2.14 -11.67 -0.19
CA THR A 94 1.10 -10.63 -0.01
C THR A 94 1.07 -9.68 -1.19
N ALA A 95 2.23 -9.18 -1.66
CA ALA A 95 2.33 -8.33 -2.84
C ALA A 95 1.82 -9.03 -4.10
N ALA A 96 2.23 -10.29 -4.32
CA ALA A 96 1.77 -11.09 -5.45
C ALA A 96 0.25 -11.33 -5.42
N SER A 97 -0.34 -11.55 -4.23
CA SER A 97 -1.80 -11.69 -4.06
C SER A 97 -2.56 -10.40 -4.38
N ALA A 98 -1.92 -9.25 -4.19
CA ALA A 98 -2.43 -7.94 -4.57
C ALA A 98 -2.12 -7.57 -6.04
N MET A 99 -1.56 -8.50 -6.83
CA MET A 99 -1.12 -8.28 -8.22
C MET A 99 -0.10 -7.13 -8.36
N VAL A 100 0.75 -6.95 -7.36
CA VAL A 100 1.82 -5.95 -7.35
C VAL A 100 3.16 -6.65 -7.44
N ASP A 101 4.00 -6.25 -8.41
CA ASP A 101 5.31 -6.86 -8.66
C ASP A 101 6.41 -6.37 -7.69
N THR A 102 6.08 -5.43 -6.81
CA THR A 102 7.04 -4.78 -5.91
C THR A 102 6.53 -4.83 -4.48
N VAL A 103 7.36 -5.31 -3.57
CA VAL A 103 7.08 -5.30 -2.12
C VAL A 103 7.16 -3.86 -1.61
N GLN A 104 6.06 -3.36 -1.08
CA GLN A 104 5.91 -2.03 -0.49
C GLN A 104 5.96 -2.10 1.04
N LEU A 105 6.17 -0.95 1.69
CA LEU A 105 6.26 -0.82 3.13
C LEU A 105 5.13 -1.55 3.87
N HIS A 106 3.86 -1.31 3.49
CA HIS A 106 2.71 -1.94 4.16
C HIS A 106 2.66 -3.47 4.00
N HIS A 107 3.20 -4.06 2.92
CA HIS A 107 3.32 -5.52 2.79
C HIS A 107 4.30 -6.09 3.82
N VAL A 108 5.43 -5.40 4.04
CA VAL A 108 6.43 -5.79 5.03
C VAL A 108 5.87 -5.64 6.44
N ILE A 109 5.24 -4.50 6.73
CA ILE A 109 4.64 -4.24 8.05
C ILE A 109 3.51 -5.24 8.36
N TYR A 110 2.65 -5.58 7.38
CA TYR A 110 1.68 -6.65 7.54
C TYR A 110 2.34 -7.98 7.93
N SER A 111 3.49 -8.29 7.32
CA SER A 111 4.20 -9.55 7.56
C SER A 111 4.78 -9.64 8.99
N PHE A 112 5.13 -8.53 9.64
CA PHE A 112 5.52 -8.54 11.05
C PHE A 112 4.41 -9.11 11.94
N PHE A 113 3.15 -8.72 11.70
CA PHE A 113 2.00 -9.21 12.46
C PHE A 113 1.64 -10.68 12.17
N ARG A 114 2.28 -11.29 11.17
CA ARG A 114 2.11 -12.72 10.83
C ARG A 114 3.22 -13.61 11.35
N LEU A 115 4.32 -13.04 11.81
CA LEU A 115 5.40 -13.81 12.43
C LEU A 115 4.93 -14.46 13.72
N GLU A 116 5.29 -15.72 13.93
CA GLU A 116 5.15 -16.40 15.21
C GLU A 116 6.41 -16.12 16.05
N ASP A 117 6.24 -16.00 17.37
CA ASP A 117 7.32 -15.84 18.36
C ASP A 117 8.33 -14.71 18.06
N SER A 118 7.89 -13.58 17.48
CA SER A 118 8.73 -12.40 17.18
C SER A 118 8.58 -11.32 18.25
N TYR A 119 9.69 -10.85 18.78
CA TYR A 119 9.72 -9.69 19.69
C TYR A 119 9.31 -8.40 18.96
N ALA A 120 9.65 -8.25 17.68
CA ALA A 120 9.21 -7.12 16.87
C ALA A 120 7.67 -7.03 16.83
N ARG A 121 6.98 -8.17 16.58
CA ARG A 121 5.52 -8.24 16.65
C ARG A 121 5.02 -7.90 18.04
N TYR A 122 5.59 -8.49 19.07
CA TYR A 122 5.19 -8.27 20.47
C TYR A 122 5.25 -6.78 20.85
N TYR A 123 6.37 -6.11 20.54
CA TYR A 123 6.54 -4.69 20.85
C TYR A 123 5.58 -3.80 20.06
N MET A 124 5.35 -4.11 18.77
CA MET A 124 4.36 -3.40 17.97
C MET A 124 2.95 -3.57 18.55
N GLU A 125 2.51 -4.79 18.81
CA GLU A 125 1.16 -5.05 19.37
C GLU A 125 0.97 -4.40 20.75
N LYS A 126 2.00 -4.42 21.60
CA LYS A 126 1.97 -3.82 22.93
C LYS A 126 1.84 -2.30 22.91
N SER A 127 2.48 -1.63 21.98
CA SER A 127 2.55 -0.16 21.92
C SER A 127 1.53 0.47 20.96
N LEU A 128 0.78 -0.32 20.17
CA LEU A 128 -0.35 0.16 19.39
C LEU A 128 -1.58 0.39 20.27
N ASP A 129 -2.24 1.54 20.08
CA ASP A 129 -3.49 1.93 20.73
C ASP A 129 -4.71 1.72 19.82
N CYS A 130 -4.49 1.38 18.55
CA CYS A 130 -5.51 1.07 17.56
C CYS A 130 -5.41 -0.40 17.09
N SER A 131 -6.37 -0.88 16.32
CA SER A 131 -6.29 -2.20 15.71
C SER A 131 -5.25 -2.26 14.57
N VAL A 132 -4.65 -3.43 14.34
CA VAL A 132 -3.69 -3.65 13.25
C VAL A 132 -4.25 -3.22 11.89
N PRO A 133 -5.51 -3.53 11.50
CA PRO A 133 -6.08 -3.04 10.25
C PRO A 133 -6.18 -1.50 10.17
N GLU A 134 -6.51 -0.82 11.26
CA GLU A 134 -6.56 0.65 11.30
C GLU A 134 -5.16 1.26 11.11
N PHE A 135 -4.15 0.70 11.77
CA PHE A 135 -2.76 1.11 11.58
C PHE A 135 -2.29 0.93 10.13
N LEU A 136 -2.53 -0.25 9.53
CA LEU A 136 -2.16 -0.52 8.13
C LEU A 136 -2.87 0.42 7.16
N ASN A 137 -4.15 0.71 7.37
CA ASN A 137 -4.89 1.69 6.57
C ASN A 137 -4.31 3.11 6.71
N SER A 138 -3.91 3.52 7.92
CA SER A 138 -3.25 4.80 8.16
C SER A 138 -1.90 4.88 7.43
N LEU A 139 -1.11 3.81 7.47
CA LEU A 139 0.17 3.72 6.78
C LEU A 139 0.01 3.83 5.26
N ILE A 140 -0.95 3.09 4.68
CA ILE A 140 -1.26 3.15 3.25
C ILE A 140 -1.69 4.57 2.86
N ALA A 141 -2.59 5.20 3.63
CA ALA A 141 -3.07 6.55 3.34
C ALA A 141 -1.95 7.60 3.36
N ILE A 142 -0.97 7.48 4.27
CA ILE A 142 0.18 8.38 4.35
C ILE A 142 1.12 8.15 3.15
N SER A 143 1.47 6.90 2.86
CA SER A 143 2.31 6.55 1.71
C SER A 143 1.68 6.98 0.38
N ASP A 144 0.36 6.89 0.25
CA ASP A 144 -0.37 7.30 -0.94
C ASP A 144 -0.45 8.83 -1.07
N SER A 145 -0.54 9.57 0.02
CA SER A 145 -0.54 11.04 -0.01
C SER A 145 0.78 11.65 -0.47
N GLN A 146 1.91 10.95 -0.28
CA GLN A 146 3.23 11.39 -0.74
C GLN A 146 3.56 10.94 -2.17
N SER A 147 2.90 9.90 -2.66
CA SER A 147 3.14 9.35 -4.02
C SER A 147 2.28 9.97 -5.12
N GLY A 148 1.63 11.10 -4.86
CA GLY A 148 0.65 11.73 -5.78
C GLY A 148 -0.76 11.23 -5.52
N ALA A 149 -1.75 12.03 -5.91
CA ALA A 149 -3.16 11.71 -5.70
C ALA A 149 -3.52 10.31 -6.24
N PRO A 150 -4.53 9.61 -5.67
CA PRO A 150 -5.00 8.31 -6.17
C PRO A 150 -5.28 8.28 -7.66
N GLU A 151 -5.61 9.42 -8.25
CA GLU A 151 -5.80 9.63 -9.68
C GLU A 151 -4.54 9.34 -10.51
N ASP A 152 -3.35 9.64 -9.98
CA ASP A 152 -2.09 9.48 -10.73
C ASP A 152 -1.64 8.00 -10.81
N ARG A 153 -2.05 7.15 -9.86
CA ARG A 153 -1.81 5.70 -9.91
C ARG A 153 -2.74 4.99 -10.88
N LEU A 154 -3.99 5.42 -10.92
CA LEU A 154 -4.98 4.90 -11.86
C LEU A 154 -4.65 5.32 -13.28
N SER A 155 -4.15 6.55 -13.50
CA SER A 155 -3.77 7.06 -14.83
C SER A 155 -2.66 6.24 -15.50
N LYS A 156 -1.84 5.52 -14.74
CA LYS A 156 -0.79 4.65 -15.26
C LYS A 156 -1.34 3.35 -15.89
N TYR A 157 -2.49 2.87 -15.41
CA TYR A 157 -3.10 1.61 -15.85
C TYR A 157 -4.43 1.80 -16.58
N PHE A 158 -5.03 2.98 -16.44
CA PHE A 158 -6.34 3.28 -16.99
C PHE A 158 -6.30 4.63 -17.71
N THR A 159 -6.91 4.71 -18.86
CA THR A 159 -7.05 5.95 -19.59
C THR A 159 -8.44 6.54 -19.28
N PRO A 160 -8.52 7.78 -18.75
CA PRO A 160 -9.82 8.45 -18.63
C PRO A 160 -10.50 8.50 -19.99
N VAL A 161 -11.78 8.18 -20.05
CA VAL A 161 -12.57 8.26 -21.29
C VAL A 161 -12.65 9.73 -21.67
N LYS A 162 -12.10 10.09 -22.84
CA LYS A 162 -12.13 11.48 -23.31
C LYS A 162 -13.57 11.95 -23.50
N PRO A 163 -13.97 13.06 -22.84
CA PRO A 163 -15.31 13.61 -22.98
C PRO A 163 -15.57 14.09 -24.41
N GLU A 164 -16.78 13.91 -24.88
CA GLU A 164 -17.22 14.40 -26.20
C GLU A 164 -18.42 15.33 -26.01
N PRO A 165 -18.25 16.65 -26.21
CA PRO A 165 -19.19 17.68 -25.75
C PRO A 165 -20.46 17.80 -26.56
N ALA A 166 -20.81 17.11 -27.50
CA ALA A 166 -22.08 17.26 -28.21
C ALA A 166 -22.64 15.96 -28.75
N ILE A 167 -23.30 15.21 -27.84
CA ILE A 167 -24.07 14.05 -28.31
C ILE A 167 -25.51 14.43 -28.49
N VAL A 168 -25.87 14.68 -29.76
CA VAL A 168 -27.25 14.98 -30.14
C VAL A 168 -28.03 13.66 -30.26
N GLY A 169 -29.19 13.60 -29.61
CA GLY A 169 -30.17 12.54 -29.83
C GLY A 169 -29.99 11.23 -29.05
N ARG A 170 -29.09 11.18 -28.02
CA ARG A 170 -28.82 9.99 -27.21
C ARG A 170 -29.12 10.18 -25.72
N LYS A 171 -29.89 11.19 -25.36
CA LYS A 171 -30.19 11.53 -23.98
C LYS A 171 -30.93 10.41 -23.24
N GLU A 172 -31.87 9.75 -23.92
CA GLU A 172 -32.64 8.67 -23.32
C GLU A 172 -31.78 7.44 -22.95
N GLU A 173 -30.80 7.09 -23.81
CA GLU A 173 -29.89 5.99 -23.56
C GLU A 173 -28.93 6.30 -22.39
N MET A 174 -28.44 7.54 -22.33
CA MET A 174 -27.59 8.00 -21.21
C MET A 174 -28.37 8.04 -19.89
N ASP A 175 -29.61 8.54 -19.89
CA ASP A 175 -30.50 8.54 -18.73
C ASP A 175 -30.78 7.11 -18.23
N LYS A 176 -30.98 6.15 -19.15
CA LYS A 176 -31.12 4.74 -18.81
C LYS A 176 -29.86 4.18 -18.17
N ALA A 177 -28.68 4.52 -18.73
CA ALA A 177 -27.39 4.11 -18.18
C ALA A 177 -27.22 4.65 -16.75
N PHE A 178 -27.46 5.94 -16.50
CA PHE A 178 -27.39 6.54 -15.16
C PHE A 178 -28.34 5.87 -14.15
N ARG A 179 -29.57 5.57 -14.58
CA ARG A 179 -30.52 4.83 -13.69
C ARG A 179 -30.01 3.45 -13.30
N ILE A 180 -29.27 2.76 -14.19
CA ILE A 180 -28.70 1.45 -13.90
C ILE A 180 -27.46 1.62 -13.00
N LEU A 181 -26.55 2.54 -13.32
CA LEU A 181 -25.33 2.81 -12.55
C LEU A 181 -25.65 3.23 -11.10
N CYS A 182 -26.74 3.97 -10.89
CA CYS A 182 -27.16 4.39 -9.56
C CYS A 182 -27.85 3.30 -8.72
N ARG A 183 -28.02 2.07 -9.21
CA ARG A 183 -28.62 0.97 -8.43
C ARG A 183 -27.69 0.52 -7.31
N LYS A 184 -28.27 0.05 -6.20
CA LYS A 184 -27.49 -0.55 -5.10
C LYS A 184 -26.87 -1.91 -5.45
N ARG A 185 -27.51 -2.65 -6.35
CA ARG A 185 -27.05 -3.96 -6.85
C ARG A 185 -27.31 -4.03 -8.35
N LYS A 186 -26.49 -4.82 -9.08
CA LYS A 186 -26.56 -5.00 -10.55
C LYS A 186 -26.49 -3.66 -11.29
N ASN A 187 -25.50 -2.85 -10.93
CA ASN A 187 -25.22 -1.54 -11.49
C ASN A 187 -24.33 -1.58 -12.75
N ASN A 188 -24.20 -2.73 -13.40
CA ASN A 188 -23.42 -2.88 -14.63
C ASN A 188 -24.29 -2.55 -15.85
N VAL A 189 -23.77 -1.74 -16.76
CA VAL A 189 -24.42 -1.38 -18.02
C VAL A 189 -23.73 -2.09 -19.16
N LEU A 190 -24.49 -2.79 -20.01
CA LEU A 190 -24.01 -3.39 -21.25
C LEU A 190 -24.62 -2.66 -22.43
N LEU A 191 -23.79 -2.01 -23.24
CA LEU A 191 -24.20 -1.37 -24.50
C LEU A 191 -24.09 -2.37 -25.66
N VAL A 192 -25.22 -2.77 -26.23
CA VAL A 192 -25.30 -3.74 -27.32
C VAL A 192 -25.77 -3.05 -28.61
N GLY A 193 -25.14 -3.36 -29.72
CA GLY A 193 -25.48 -2.82 -31.04
C GLY A 193 -24.44 -3.12 -32.10
N GLY A 194 -24.77 -2.94 -33.37
CA GLY A 194 -23.88 -3.14 -34.50
C GLY A 194 -22.63 -2.23 -34.49
N ARG A 195 -21.75 -2.41 -35.43
CA ARG A 195 -20.60 -1.50 -35.63
C ARG A 195 -21.09 -0.10 -36.03
N GLY A 196 -20.47 0.94 -35.50
CA GLY A 196 -20.75 2.34 -35.89
C GLY A 196 -22.03 2.96 -35.29
N VAL A 197 -22.82 2.25 -34.50
CA VAL A 197 -24.07 2.79 -33.90
C VAL A 197 -23.86 3.78 -32.75
N GLY A 198 -22.61 4.12 -32.40
CA GLY A 198 -22.31 5.14 -31.40
C GLY A 198 -22.23 4.63 -29.95
N LYS A 199 -21.88 3.35 -29.70
CA LYS A 199 -21.69 2.83 -28.32
C LYS A 199 -20.60 3.58 -27.56
N THR A 200 -19.45 3.80 -28.20
CA THR A 200 -18.34 4.57 -27.62
C THR A 200 -18.73 6.04 -27.43
N THR A 201 -19.52 6.60 -28.32
CA THR A 201 -20.04 7.97 -28.21
C THR A 201 -20.92 8.13 -26.97
N ILE A 202 -21.76 7.12 -26.63
CA ILE A 202 -22.54 7.13 -25.39
C ILE A 202 -21.64 7.13 -24.16
N ALA A 203 -20.57 6.30 -24.14
CA ALA A 203 -19.61 6.29 -23.03
C ALA A 203 -18.91 7.65 -22.85
N ARG A 204 -18.46 8.27 -23.96
CA ARG A 204 -17.83 9.61 -23.93
C ARG A 204 -18.80 10.71 -23.49
N GLY A 205 -20.08 10.61 -23.85
CA GLY A 205 -21.11 11.53 -23.39
C GLY A 205 -21.41 11.39 -21.91
N ILE A 206 -21.40 10.16 -21.39
CA ILE A 206 -21.50 9.91 -19.94
C ILE A 206 -20.31 10.57 -19.23
N SER A 207 -19.07 10.40 -19.73
CA SER A 207 -17.89 11.04 -19.19
C SER A 207 -18.01 12.57 -19.18
N HIS A 208 -18.49 13.17 -20.26
CA HIS A 208 -18.72 14.61 -20.34
C HIS A 208 -19.75 15.11 -19.31
N MET A 209 -20.86 14.38 -19.12
CA MET A 209 -21.86 14.72 -18.11
C MET A 209 -21.33 14.56 -16.68
N MET A 210 -20.42 13.60 -16.43
CA MET A 210 -19.75 13.46 -15.14
C MET A 210 -18.83 14.64 -14.85
N GLU A 211 -18.03 15.09 -15.83
CA GLU A 211 -17.15 16.25 -15.67
C GLU A 211 -17.92 17.57 -15.52
N SER A 212 -19.04 17.74 -16.24
CA SER A 212 -19.89 18.93 -16.13
C SER A 212 -20.76 18.94 -14.86
N GLY A 213 -20.77 17.84 -14.10
CA GLY A 213 -21.60 17.68 -12.89
C GLY A 213 -23.11 17.48 -13.18
N GLU A 214 -23.48 17.25 -14.46
CA GLU A 214 -24.85 16.98 -14.91
C GLU A 214 -25.26 15.51 -14.68
N VAL A 215 -24.86 14.94 -13.56
CA VAL A 215 -25.13 13.53 -13.18
C VAL A 215 -25.82 13.45 -11.82
N PRO A 216 -26.48 12.31 -11.50
CA PRO A 216 -27.03 12.08 -10.19
C PRO A 216 -25.94 12.21 -9.09
N ALA A 217 -26.33 12.73 -7.93
CA ALA A 217 -25.41 13.04 -6.80
C ALA A 217 -24.48 11.85 -6.43
N ARG A 218 -24.92 10.62 -6.65
CA ARG A 218 -24.14 9.41 -6.38
C ARG A 218 -22.92 9.23 -7.30
N LEU A 219 -22.94 9.82 -8.50
CA LEU A 219 -21.90 9.67 -9.52
C LEU A 219 -21.06 10.94 -9.70
N LYS A 220 -21.25 11.96 -8.84
CA LYS A 220 -20.56 13.26 -8.98
C LYS A 220 -19.05 13.17 -8.76
N ASP A 221 -18.64 12.25 -7.88
CA ASP A 221 -17.25 12.06 -7.50
C ASP A 221 -16.61 10.85 -8.22
N ASP A 222 -17.35 10.22 -9.14
CA ASP A 222 -16.90 9.08 -9.90
C ASP A 222 -16.27 9.53 -11.24
N MET A 223 -15.34 8.71 -11.77
CA MET A 223 -14.67 8.93 -13.06
C MET A 223 -14.92 7.73 -13.97
N LEU A 224 -15.10 7.99 -15.29
CA LEU A 224 -15.19 6.91 -16.28
C LEU A 224 -13.80 6.63 -16.86
N ILE A 225 -13.36 5.39 -16.76
CA ILE A 225 -12.06 4.92 -17.24
C ILE A 225 -12.21 3.82 -18.28
N GLU A 226 -11.27 3.78 -19.23
CA GLU A 226 -11.13 2.73 -20.26
C GLU A 226 -9.99 1.77 -19.87
N LEU A 227 -10.26 0.46 -19.98
CA LEU A 227 -9.33 -0.63 -19.67
C LEU A 227 -8.62 -1.11 -20.94
#